data_5dafcc0fe2157f8a9b7d73bde0972908
#
_entry.id   5dafcc0fe2157f8a9b7d73bde0972908
#
_cell.length_a   1.000
_cell.length_b   1.000
_cell.length_c   1.000
_cell.angle_alpha   90.00
_cell.angle_beta   90.00
_cell.angle_gamma   90.00
#
_symmetry.space_group_name_H-M   'P 1'
#
loop_
_entity.id
_entity.type
_entity.pdbx_description
1 polymer ?
#
loop_
_entity_poly.entity_id
_entity_poly.type
_entity_poly.pdbx_seq_one_letter_code
_entity_poly.pdbx_strand_id
1 'polypeptide(L)'
;MSVAVRFEDVTVSFNGRTAVSSASFTIPAGKRTALVGPNGGGKTTLARVLLGLLTPEGGRVTFLDEAGRDLARPRIGYLPQRSTLSPQAPVTGLDLVGLALSPGPGFGMSRAVEAEARRALARAGLGEELATRPVGRLSGGQRQRVLLARAIAGTPALLLLDEPDTALDAEGMKTLRRIAAEEVAAGRTIVYVTHDSDAMGGADAVFRIDGRVVEETHS
;
A
#
# COMPACT_ATOMS: atom_id res chain seq x y z
N MET A 1 -3.94 15.18 6.09
CA MET A 1 -2.50 15.46 6.32
C MET A 1 -1.74 14.71 5.25
N SER A 2 -1.09 15.44 4.38
CA SER A 2 -0.27 14.87 3.30
C SER A 2 1.12 14.55 3.84
N VAL A 3 1.73 13.46 3.35
CA VAL A 3 3.06 13.01 3.78
C VAL A 3 3.92 12.77 2.55
N ALA A 4 5.07 13.44 2.48
CA ALA A 4 6.13 13.09 1.54
C ALA A 4 7.04 12.02 2.14
N VAL A 5 7.73 11.27 1.27
CA VAL A 5 8.71 10.27 1.71
C VAL A 5 10.03 10.50 0.98
N ARG A 6 11.08 10.71 1.74
CA ARG A 6 12.44 10.90 1.21
C ARG A 6 13.28 9.65 1.46
N PHE A 7 13.83 9.11 0.40
CA PHE A 7 14.89 8.11 0.41
C PHE A 7 16.23 8.82 0.24
N GLU A 8 17.21 8.54 1.11
CA GLU A 8 18.55 9.14 1.09
C GLU A 8 19.58 8.03 1.11
N ASP A 9 20.26 7.83 -0.03
CA ASP A 9 21.34 6.85 -0.25
C ASP A 9 21.01 5.41 0.21
N VAL A 10 19.75 5.02 0.06
CA VAL A 10 19.26 3.72 0.51
C VAL A 10 19.93 2.59 -0.24
N THR A 11 20.62 1.72 0.50
CA THR A 11 21.30 0.55 -0.03
C THR A 11 20.83 -0.70 0.70
N VAL A 12 20.49 -1.73 -0.07
CA VAL A 12 20.02 -3.03 0.44
C VAL A 12 20.64 -4.16 -0.34
N SER A 13 21.22 -5.13 0.36
CA SER A 13 21.76 -6.35 -0.22
C SER A 13 21.16 -7.61 0.41
N PHE A 14 21.14 -8.70 -0.34
CA PHE A 14 20.73 -10.03 0.13
C PHE A 14 21.80 -11.05 -0.26
N ASN A 15 22.36 -11.73 0.72
CA ASN A 15 23.39 -12.77 0.48
C ASN A 15 24.54 -12.28 -0.42
N GLY A 16 25.03 -11.06 -0.18
CA GLY A 16 26.14 -10.46 -0.94
C GLY A 16 25.75 -9.91 -2.33
N ARG A 17 24.46 -9.94 -2.70
CA ARG A 17 23.96 -9.33 -3.94
C ARG A 17 23.20 -8.06 -3.62
N THR A 18 23.64 -6.94 -4.17
CA THR A 18 22.96 -5.65 -4.01
C THR A 18 21.66 -5.64 -4.81
N ALA A 19 20.55 -5.48 -4.11
CA ALA A 19 19.22 -5.35 -4.72
C ALA A 19 18.84 -3.90 -5.01
N VAL A 20 19.32 -2.96 -4.17
CA VAL A 20 19.17 -1.51 -4.35
C VAL A 20 20.47 -0.85 -3.93
N SER A 21 21.02 0.04 -4.76
CA SER A 21 22.29 0.74 -4.52
C SER A 21 22.07 2.25 -4.50
N SER A 22 22.32 2.88 -3.34
CA SER A 22 22.31 4.34 -3.14
C SER A 22 21.08 5.04 -3.76
N ALA A 23 19.88 4.48 -3.51
CA ALA A 23 18.65 5.06 -4.02
C ALA A 23 18.32 6.36 -3.27
N SER A 24 18.25 7.48 -4.01
CA SER A 24 17.92 8.81 -3.48
C SER A 24 16.84 9.44 -4.33
N PHE A 25 15.64 9.65 -3.76
CA PHE A 25 14.50 10.29 -4.41
C PHE A 25 13.46 10.70 -3.37
N THR A 26 12.50 11.54 -3.78
CA THR A 26 11.42 11.97 -2.89
C THR A 26 10.06 11.70 -3.52
N ILE A 27 9.22 10.94 -2.83
CA ILE A 27 7.81 10.74 -3.16
C ILE A 27 7.05 12.00 -2.72
N PRO A 28 6.40 12.73 -3.62
CA PRO A 28 5.71 13.97 -3.29
C PRO A 28 4.46 13.72 -2.44
N ALA A 29 4.19 14.63 -1.49
CA ALA A 29 3.03 14.57 -0.62
C ALA A 29 1.72 14.75 -1.40
N GLY A 30 0.68 13.99 -1.06
CA GLY A 30 -0.67 14.12 -1.62
C GLY A 30 -0.78 13.79 -3.11
N LYS A 31 0.18 13.07 -3.65
CA LYS A 31 0.28 12.74 -5.07
C LYS A 31 0.25 11.22 -5.30
N ARG A 32 0.00 10.83 -6.55
CA ARG A 32 0.14 9.45 -7.03
C ARG A 32 1.55 9.27 -7.58
N THR A 33 2.30 8.35 -7.01
CA THR A 33 3.65 8.02 -7.43
C THR A 33 3.74 6.58 -7.92
N ALA A 34 4.26 6.37 -9.12
CA ALA A 34 4.55 5.05 -9.65
C ALA A 34 6.02 4.69 -9.42
N LEU A 35 6.27 3.50 -8.88
CA LEU A 35 7.58 2.85 -8.90
C LEU A 35 7.57 1.79 -9.98
N VAL A 36 8.20 2.07 -11.11
CA VAL A 36 8.22 1.19 -12.29
C VAL A 36 9.60 0.55 -12.46
N GLY A 37 9.70 -0.54 -13.23
CA GLY A 37 10.97 -1.19 -13.55
C GLY A 37 10.86 -2.69 -13.71
N PRO A 38 11.96 -3.36 -14.08
CA PRO A 38 11.96 -4.80 -14.34
C PRO A 38 11.74 -5.62 -13.05
N ASN A 39 11.37 -6.90 -13.25
CA ASN A 39 11.34 -7.87 -12.16
C ASN A 39 12.76 -8.03 -11.58
N GLY A 40 12.85 -8.02 -10.25
CA GLY A 40 14.15 -8.05 -9.57
C GLY A 40 14.86 -6.71 -9.49
N GLY A 41 14.34 -5.63 -10.09
CA GLY A 41 14.95 -4.28 -10.08
C GLY A 41 14.95 -3.56 -8.72
N GLY A 42 14.41 -4.16 -7.66
CA GLY A 42 14.44 -3.58 -6.30
C GLY A 42 13.15 -2.88 -5.86
N LYS A 43 12.10 -2.82 -6.68
CA LYS A 43 10.81 -2.16 -6.35
C LYS A 43 10.21 -2.67 -5.04
N THR A 44 10.01 -3.98 -4.92
CA THR A 44 9.48 -4.61 -3.70
C THR A 44 10.42 -4.44 -2.50
N THR A 45 11.74 -4.37 -2.74
CA THR A 45 12.73 -4.09 -1.70
C THR A 45 12.52 -2.68 -1.13
N LEU A 46 12.40 -1.66 -1.98
CA LEU A 46 12.09 -0.28 -1.58
C LEU A 46 10.72 -0.19 -0.88
N ALA A 47 9.72 -0.90 -1.37
CA ALA A 47 8.41 -1.00 -0.73
C ALA A 47 8.53 -1.57 0.71
N ARG A 48 9.32 -2.61 0.91
CA ARG A 48 9.57 -3.19 2.25
C ARG A 48 10.34 -2.25 3.17
N VAL A 49 11.30 -1.50 2.65
CA VAL A 49 12.02 -0.46 3.41
C VAL A 49 11.04 0.66 3.81
N LEU A 50 10.19 1.12 2.89
CA LEU A 50 9.13 2.09 3.16
C LEU A 50 8.18 1.62 4.27
N LEU A 51 7.78 0.36 4.26
CA LEU A 51 6.93 -0.26 5.29
C LEU A 51 7.67 -0.47 6.63
N GLY A 52 9.00 -0.38 6.66
CA GLY A 52 9.83 -0.72 7.82
C GLY A 52 9.91 -2.22 8.10
N LEU A 53 9.60 -3.03 7.10
CA LEU A 53 9.76 -4.48 7.14
C LEU A 53 11.20 -4.90 6.82
N LEU A 54 12.01 -3.96 6.34
CA LEU A 54 13.39 -4.16 6.00
C LEU A 54 14.19 -2.92 6.40
N THR A 55 15.29 -3.10 7.14
CA THR A 55 16.23 -2.04 7.46
C THR A 55 17.31 -2.00 6.38
N PRO A 56 17.57 -0.86 5.74
CA PRO A 56 18.64 -0.74 4.75
C PRO A 56 20.02 -0.86 5.44
N GLU A 57 21.03 -1.33 4.70
CA GLU A 57 22.43 -1.39 5.15
C GLU A 57 23.08 -0.01 5.15
N GLY A 58 22.65 0.88 4.26
CA GLY A 58 23.08 2.27 4.16
C GLY A 58 21.93 3.19 3.84
N GLY A 59 22.08 4.45 4.20
CA GLY A 59 21.05 5.46 3.98
C GLY A 59 19.85 5.37 4.94
N ARG A 60 18.78 6.10 4.61
CA ARG A 60 17.58 6.13 5.44
C ARG A 60 16.33 6.53 4.65
N VAL A 61 15.16 6.26 5.24
CA VAL A 61 13.86 6.75 4.76
C VAL A 61 13.26 7.66 5.81
N THR A 62 12.90 8.87 5.40
CA THR A 62 12.33 9.90 6.26
C THR A 62 10.92 10.26 5.76
N PHE A 63 9.99 10.46 6.67
CA PHE A 63 8.65 10.96 6.37
C PHE A 63 8.60 12.44 6.69
N LEU A 64 8.01 13.24 5.79
CA LEU A 64 8.01 14.70 5.90
C LEU A 64 6.58 15.24 5.87
N ASP A 65 6.32 16.26 6.66
CA ASP A 65 5.08 17.03 6.55
C ASP A 65 5.11 18.00 5.34
N GLU A 66 4.02 18.74 5.12
CA GLU A 66 3.90 19.72 4.03
C GLU A 66 4.91 20.87 4.14
N ALA A 67 5.46 21.12 5.33
CA ALA A 67 6.51 22.10 5.56
C ALA A 67 7.93 21.53 5.44
N GLY A 68 8.06 20.24 5.07
CA GLY A 68 9.34 19.55 4.92
C GLY A 68 10.00 19.15 6.24
N ARG A 69 9.28 19.16 7.36
CA ARG A 69 9.77 18.75 8.68
C ARG A 69 9.62 17.26 8.87
N ASP A 70 10.56 16.63 9.53
CA ASP A 70 10.55 15.21 9.84
C ASP A 70 9.31 14.82 10.67
N LEU A 71 8.68 13.74 10.27
CA LEU A 71 7.57 13.10 10.96
C LEU A 71 7.98 11.72 11.47
N ALA A 72 7.40 11.31 12.59
CA ALA A 72 7.36 9.89 12.92
C ALA A 72 6.67 9.12 11.80
N ARG A 73 7.04 7.84 11.63
CA ARG A 73 6.42 6.97 10.61
C ARG A 73 4.90 7.01 10.75
N PRO A 74 4.17 7.46 9.72
CA PRO A 74 2.73 7.53 9.75
C PRO A 74 2.11 6.14 9.60
N ARG A 75 0.81 6.04 9.77
CA ARG A 75 0.07 4.86 9.39
C ARG A 75 0.11 4.70 7.86
N ILE A 76 0.61 3.57 7.40
CA ILE A 76 0.69 3.18 5.99
C ILE A 76 -0.32 2.06 5.74
N GLY A 77 -1.24 2.30 4.81
CA GLY A 77 -2.09 1.25 4.26
C GLY A 77 -1.33 0.44 3.22
N TYR A 78 -1.35 -0.88 3.30
CA TYR A 78 -0.61 -1.75 2.38
C TYR A 78 -1.51 -2.78 1.72
N LEU A 79 -1.54 -2.75 0.39
CA LEU A 79 -2.13 -3.79 -0.46
C LEU A 79 -0.99 -4.61 -1.08
N PRO A 80 -0.78 -5.86 -0.64
CA PRO A 80 0.27 -6.73 -1.18
C PRO A 80 -0.12 -7.30 -2.55
N GLN A 81 0.88 -7.62 -3.37
CA GLN A 81 0.74 -8.28 -4.67
C GLN A 81 -0.05 -9.59 -4.57
N ARG A 82 0.23 -10.40 -3.55
CA ARG A 82 -0.44 -11.69 -3.33
C ARG A 82 -1.10 -11.75 -1.97
N SER A 83 -2.28 -12.35 -1.93
CA SER A 83 -2.92 -12.67 -0.66
C SER A 83 -2.13 -13.75 0.05
N THR A 84 -1.64 -13.44 1.24
CA THR A 84 -1.03 -14.40 2.17
C THR A 84 -2.06 -15.05 3.09
N LEU A 85 -3.35 -14.76 2.86
CA LEU A 85 -4.42 -15.31 3.67
C LEU A 85 -4.59 -16.80 3.39
N SER A 86 -4.43 -17.62 4.44
CA SER A 86 -4.71 -19.05 4.33
C SER A 86 -6.19 -19.28 3.99
N PRO A 87 -6.50 -20.12 2.99
CA PRO A 87 -7.89 -20.50 2.70
C PRO A 87 -8.60 -21.21 3.88
N GLN A 88 -7.84 -21.78 4.81
CA GLN A 88 -8.36 -22.43 6.00
C GLN A 88 -8.52 -21.50 7.20
N ALA A 89 -8.10 -20.23 7.09
CA ALA A 89 -8.24 -19.29 8.21
C ALA A 89 -9.72 -19.08 8.56
N PRO A 90 -10.14 -19.35 9.81
CA PRO A 90 -11.53 -19.20 10.25
C PRO A 90 -11.87 -17.74 10.59
N VAL A 91 -11.42 -16.81 9.74
CA VAL A 91 -11.61 -15.38 9.92
C VAL A 91 -12.44 -14.80 8.77
N THR A 92 -13.25 -13.80 9.09
CA THR A 92 -14.04 -13.06 8.09
C THR A 92 -13.29 -11.85 7.56
N GLY A 93 -13.81 -11.23 6.51
CA GLY A 93 -13.31 -9.93 6.04
C GLY A 93 -13.43 -8.85 7.13
N LEU A 94 -14.52 -8.89 7.88
CA LEU A 94 -14.77 -7.97 8.99
C LEU A 94 -13.70 -8.11 10.10
N ASP A 95 -13.36 -9.35 10.47
CA ASP A 95 -12.31 -9.61 11.47
C ASP A 95 -10.95 -9.08 11.00
N LEU A 96 -10.58 -9.33 9.73
CA LEU A 96 -9.30 -8.90 9.18
C LEU A 96 -9.14 -7.39 9.14
N VAL A 97 -10.20 -6.67 8.77
CA VAL A 97 -10.18 -5.20 8.75
C VAL A 97 -10.22 -4.65 10.17
N GLY A 98 -11.00 -5.26 11.05
CA GLY A 98 -11.08 -4.87 12.47
C GLY A 98 -9.74 -5.01 13.19
N LEU A 99 -9.02 -6.12 12.97
CA LEU A 99 -7.66 -6.34 13.51
C LEU A 99 -6.66 -5.26 13.05
N ALA A 100 -6.77 -4.80 11.80
CA ALA A 100 -5.91 -3.74 11.30
C ALA A 100 -6.22 -2.37 11.94
N LEU A 101 -7.44 -2.17 12.41
CA LEU A 101 -7.87 -0.94 13.08
C LEU A 101 -7.52 -0.92 14.57
N SER A 102 -7.53 -2.08 15.22
CA SER A 102 -7.25 -2.23 16.64
C SER A 102 -6.31 -3.41 16.88
N PRO A 103 -5.00 -3.26 16.60
CA PRO A 103 -4.02 -4.32 16.85
C PRO A 103 -3.73 -4.41 18.34
N GLY A 104 -4.43 -5.28 19.06
CA GLY A 104 -4.18 -5.50 20.49
C GLY A 104 -4.81 -6.80 20.97
N PRO A 105 -4.32 -7.37 22.11
CA PRO A 105 -4.92 -8.53 22.73
C PRO A 105 -6.21 -8.10 23.44
N GLY A 106 -7.30 -7.94 22.69
CA GLY A 106 -8.61 -7.61 23.23
C GLY A 106 -9.66 -8.58 22.71
N PHE A 107 -10.49 -9.10 23.59
CA PHE A 107 -11.64 -9.90 23.19
C PHE A 107 -12.74 -8.96 22.68
N GLY A 108 -12.95 -9.00 21.36
CA GLY A 108 -14.05 -8.32 20.69
C GLY A 108 -13.68 -6.98 20.05
N MET A 109 -14.39 -6.70 18.98
CA MET A 109 -14.27 -5.46 18.22
C MET A 109 -15.21 -4.42 18.87
N SER A 110 -14.71 -3.21 19.13
CA SER A 110 -15.59 -2.13 19.61
C SER A 110 -16.58 -1.75 18.48
N ARG A 111 -17.75 -1.22 18.85
CA ARG A 111 -18.76 -0.76 17.86
C ARG A 111 -18.19 0.25 16.87
N ALA A 112 -17.28 1.12 17.30
CA ALA A 112 -16.64 2.11 16.43
C ALA A 112 -15.69 1.45 15.41
N VAL A 113 -14.88 0.48 15.86
CA VAL A 113 -13.98 -0.30 14.99
C VAL A 113 -14.79 -1.14 13.99
N GLU A 114 -15.85 -1.79 14.45
CA GLU A 114 -16.73 -2.56 13.57
C GLU A 114 -17.39 -1.70 12.51
N ALA A 115 -17.93 -0.54 12.89
CA ALA A 115 -18.56 0.39 11.93
C ALA A 115 -17.55 0.90 10.89
N GLU A 116 -16.29 1.18 11.30
CA GLU A 116 -15.24 1.58 10.37
C GLU A 116 -14.82 0.42 9.44
N ALA A 117 -14.69 -0.79 9.98
CA ALA A 117 -14.37 -1.97 9.17
C ALA A 117 -15.46 -2.24 8.11
N ARG A 118 -16.74 -2.14 8.47
CA ARG A 118 -17.86 -2.26 7.54
C ARG A 118 -17.84 -1.17 6.46
N ARG A 119 -17.54 0.09 6.82
CA ARG A 119 -17.40 1.17 5.85
C ARG A 119 -16.26 0.90 4.85
N ALA A 120 -15.10 0.45 5.34
CA ALA A 120 -13.97 0.13 4.48
C ALA A 120 -14.27 -1.03 3.53
N LEU A 121 -14.95 -2.09 4.00
CA LEU A 121 -15.38 -3.22 3.18
C LEU A 121 -16.39 -2.79 2.11
N ALA A 122 -17.40 -1.99 2.48
CA ALA A 122 -18.36 -1.45 1.54
C ALA A 122 -17.70 -0.57 0.47
N ARG A 123 -16.74 0.29 0.85
CA ARG A 123 -15.94 1.08 -0.10
C ARG A 123 -15.15 0.20 -1.08
N ALA A 124 -14.65 -0.95 -0.63
CA ALA A 124 -13.98 -1.93 -1.47
C ALA A 124 -14.94 -2.82 -2.29
N GLY A 125 -16.25 -2.54 -2.27
CA GLY A 125 -17.24 -3.27 -3.04
C GLY A 125 -17.67 -4.61 -2.43
N LEU A 126 -17.52 -4.76 -1.10
CA LEU A 126 -17.96 -5.95 -0.37
C LEU A 126 -19.15 -5.61 0.52
N GLY A 127 -20.32 -6.12 0.12
CA GLY A 127 -21.54 -6.00 0.92
C GLY A 127 -21.49 -6.86 2.18
N GLU A 128 -22.49 -6.69 3.05
CA GLU A 128 -22.55 -7.31 4.38
C GLU A 128 -22.39 -8.82 4.36
N GLU A 129 -23.04 -9.50 3.42
CA GLU A 129 -22.96 -10.96 3.28
C GLU A 129 -21.51 -11.45 3.03
N LEU A 130 -20.75 -10.73 2.19
CA LEU A 130 -19.36 -11.07 1.88
C LEU A 130 -18.41 -10.64 3.00
N ALA A 131 -18.72 -9.54 3.70
CA ALA A 131 -17.92 -9.03 4.81
C ALA A 131 -17.86 -10.01 5.98
N THR A 132 -18.97 -10.71 6.25
CA THR A 132 -19.12 -11.68 7.35
C THR A 132 -18.83 -13.13 6.93
N ARG A 133 -18.59 -13.38 5.65
CA ARG A 133 -18.24 -14.71 5.15
C ARG A 133 -16.79 -15.04 5.46
N PRO A 134 -16.46 -16.29 5.87
CA PRO A 134 -15.07 -16.72 6.03
C PRO A 134 -14.25 -16.48 4.76
N VAL A 135 -13.05 -15.91 4.90
CA VAL A 135 -12.19 -15.52 3.75
C VAL A 135 -11.82 -16.71 2.86
N GLY A 136 -11.76 -17.91 3.41
CA GLY A 136 -11.55 -19.13 2.64
C GLY A 136 -12.67 -19.47 1.65
N ARG A 137 -13.87 -18.93 1.87
CA ARG A 137 -15.05 -19.12 1.00
C ARG A 137 -15.24 -17.99 -0.02
N LEU A 138 -14.37 -17.00 -0.02
CA LEU A 138 -14.37 -15.89 -0.98
C LEU A 138 -13.60 -16.28 -2.25
N SER A 139 -14.00 -15.71 -3.39
CA SER A 139 -13.20 -15.79 -4.61
C SER A 139 -11.86 -15.09 -4.46
N GLY A 140 -10.90 -15.30 -5.37
CA GLY A 140 -9.62 -14.62 -5.37
C GLY A 140 -9.77 -13.09 -5.38
N GLY A 141 -10.60 -12.56 -6.28
CA GLY A 141 -10.89 -11.12 -6.37
C GLY A 141 -11.59 -10.57 -5.12
N GLN A 142 -12.53 -11.34 -4.52
CA GLN A 142 -13.17 -10.94 -3.26
C GLN A 142 -12.16 -10.88 -2.11
N ARG A 143 -11.27 -11.86 -1.99
CA ARG A 143 -10.18 -11.83 -0.98
C ARG A 143 -9.28 -10.61 -1.18
N GLN A 144 -8.95 -10.28 -2.43
CA GLN A 144 -8.12 -9.11 -2.72
C GLN A 144 -8.84 -7.80 -2.37
N ARG A 145 -10.16 -7.72 -2.59
CA ARG A 145 -10.98 -6.58 -2.12
C ARG A 145 -11.04 -6.47 -0.59
N VAL A 146 -11.00 -7.59 0.14
CA VAL A 146 -10.84 -7.55 1.61
C VAL A 146 -9.49 -6.94 2.00
N LEU A 147 -8.40 -7.29 1.30
CA LEU A 147 -7.08 -6.70 1.54
C LEU A 147 -7.04 -5.21 1.18
N LEU A 148 -7.75 -4.80 0.12
CA LEU A 148 -7.93 -3.39 -0.22
C LEU A 148 -8.69 -2.64 0.90
N ALA A 149 -9.80 -3.21 1.39
CA ALA A 149 -10.53 -2.64 2.52
C ALA A 149 -9.63 -2.47 3.75
N ARG A 150 -8.81 -3.48 4.06
CA ARG A 150 -7.83 -3.42 5.14
C ARG A 150 -6.79 -2.30 4.94
N ALA A 151 -6.33 -2.11 3.71
CA ALA A 151 -5.35 -1.07 3.39
C ALA A 151 -5.90 0.34 3.59
N ILE A 152 -7.15 0.60 3.20
CA ILE A 152 -7.78 1.94 3.30
C ILE A 152 -8.43 2.21 4.66
N ALA A 153 -8.65 1.20 5.49
CA ALA A 153 -9.30 1.34 6.79
C ALA A 153 -8.52 2.26 7.74
N GLY A 154 -9.23 3.07 8.51
CA GLY A 154 -8.63 3.99 9.48
C GLY A 154 -7.84 5.13 8.85
N THR A 155 -8.13 5.48 7.63
CA THR A 155 -7.61 6.67 6.93
C THR A 155 -6.08 6.83 7.01
N PRO A 156 -5.29 5.91 6.43
CA PRO A 156 -3.83 6.02 6.44
C PRO A 156 -3.38 7.28 5.70
N ALA A 157 -2.25 7.87 6.12
CA ALA A 157 -1.68 9.05 5.47
C ALA A 157 -1.02 8.71 4.11
N LEU A 158 -0.61 7.45 3.96
CA LEU A 158 0.00 6.92 2.74
C LEU A 158 -0.58 5.53 2.43
N LEU A 159 -0.88 5.29 1.15
CA LEU A 159 -1.24 3.97 0.62
C LEU A 159 -0.10 3.44 -0.23
N LEU A 160 0.36 2.23 0.05
CA LEU A 160 1.29 1.48 -0.78
C LEU A 160 0.56 0.30 -1.43
N LEU A 161 0.54 0.28 -2.75
CA LEU A 161 -0.14 -0.72 -3.58
C LEU A 161 0.93 -1.49 -4.36
N ASP A 162 1.08 -2.78 -4.08
CA ASP A 162 2.12 -3.61 -4.70
C ASP A 162 1.50 -4.47 -5.82
N GLU A 163 1.76 -4.13 -7.09
CA GLU A 163 1.23 -4.75 -8.30
C GLU A 163 -0.29 -5.02 -8.26
N PRO A 164 -1.11 -4.00 -8.01
CA PRO A 164 -2.55 -4.18 -7.84
C PRO A 164 -3.26 -4.68 -9.11
N ASP A 165 -2.70 -4.40 -10.27
CA ASP A 165 -3.15 -4.81 -11.60
C ASP A 165 -3.06 -6.33 -11.82
N THR A 166 -2.13 -7.01 -11.16
CA THR A 166 -2.01 -8.48 -11.25
C THR A 166 -2.91 -9.21 -10.26
N ALA A 167 -3.42 -8.51 -9.25
CA ALA A 167 -4.11 -9.09 -8.11
C ALA A 167 -5.64 -8.91 -8.14
N LEU A 168 -6.12 -7.84 -8.77
CA LEU A 168 -7.53 -7.46 -8.82
C LEU A 168 -8.17 -7.81 -10.18
N ASP A 169 -9.43 -8.22 -10.14
CA ASP A 169 -10.27 -8.32 -11.33
C ASP A 169 -10.63 -6.90 -11.88
N ALA A 170 -11.24 -6.83 -13.07
CA ALA A 170 -11.57 -5.56 -13.71
C ALA A 170 -12.44 -4.66 -12.83
N GLU A 171 -13.39 -5.24 -12.07
CA GLU A 171 -14.24 -4.49 -11.15
C GLU A 171 -13.47 -4.02 -9.92
N GLY A 172 -12.58 -4.85 -9.39
CA GLY A 172 -11.67 -4.49 -8.31
C GLY A 172 -10.75 -3.35 -8.70
N MET A 173 -10.21 -3.37 -9.93
CA MET A 173 -9.40 -2.29 -10.47
C MET A 173 -10.18 -0.99 -10.64
N LYS A 174 -11.42 -1.05 -11.12
CA LYS A 174 -12.32 0.12 -11.19
C LYS A 174 -12.55 0.71 -9.80
N THR A 175 -12.83 -0.15 -8.82
CA THR A 175 -13.03 0.23 -7.42
C THR A 175 -11.75 0.86 -6.84
N LEU A 176 -10.58 0.27 -7.09
CA LEU A 176 -9.30 0.78 -6.63
C LEU A 176 -8.99 2.17 -7.21
N ARG A 177 -9.19 2.37 -8.53
CA ARG A 177 -8.98 3.68 -9.19
C ARG A 177 -9.88 4.76 -8.59
N ARG A 178 -11.15 4.46 -8.32
CA ARG A 178 -12.07 5.37 -7.65
C ARG A 178 -11.58 5.72 -6.24
N ILE A 179 -11.21 4.72 -5.45
CA ILE A 179 -10.67 4.92 -4.10
C ILE A 179 -9.38 5.76 -4.16
N ALA A 180 -8.47 5.45 -5.07
CA ALA A 180 -7.23 6.20 -5.23
C ALA A 180 -7.48 7.68 -5.54
N ALA A 181 -8.44 7.98 -6.41
CA ALA A 181 -8.84 9.36 -6.72
C ALA A 181 -9.42 10.06 -5.48
N GLU A 182 -10.29 9.40 -4.72
CA GLU A 182 -10.86 9.93 -3.47
C GLU A 182 -9.77 10.21 -2.42
N GLU A 183 -8.81 9.29 -2.26
CA GLU A 183 -7.73 9.43 -1.27
C GLU A 183 -6.78 10.58 -1.62
N VAL A 184 -6.40 10.73 -2.89
CA VAL A 184 -5.60 11.87 -3.37
C VAL A 184 -6.35 13.19 -3.21
N ALA A 185 -7.63 13.24 -3.56
CA ALA A 185 -8.47 14.42 -3.35
C ALA A 185 -8.58 14.80 -1.85
N ALA A 186 -8.45 13.82 -0.95
CA ALA A 186 -8.37 14.03 0.50
C ALA A 186 -6.94 14.37 0.99
N GLY A 187 -5.99 14.59 0.09
CA GLY A 187 -4.61 14.98 0.40
C GLY A 187 -3.71 13.81 0.82
N ARG A 188 -4.08 12.56 0.55
CA ARG A 188 -3.26 11.39 0.92
C ARG A 188 -2.29 11.02 -0.19
N THR A 189 -1.14 10.49 0.19
CA THR A 189 -0.10 10.05 -0.74
C THR A 189 -0.35 8.61 -1.16
N ILE A 190 -0.23 8.33 -2.45
CA ILE A 190 -0.36 6.97 -3.00
C ILE A 190 0.93 6.59 -3.71
N VAL A 191 1.48 5.45 -3.35
CA VAL A 191 2.62 4.83 -4.01
C VAL A 191 2.16 3.50 -4.57
N TYR A 192 2.38 3.28 -5.84
CA TYR A 192 2.10 1.99 -6.44
C TYR A 192 3.30 1.44 -7.21
N VAL A 193 3.60 0.19 -6.91
CA VAL A 193 4.59 -0.60 -7.63
C VAL A 193 3.87 -1.25 -8.80
N THR A 194 4.34 -1.03 -10.02
CA THR A 194 3.70 -1.57 -11.21
C THR A 194 4.71 -1.70 -12.36
N HIS A 195 4.31 -2.39 -13.41
CA HIS A 195 5.01 -2.41 -14.70
C HIS A 195 4.48 -1.36 -15.67
N ASP A 196 3.28 -0.82 -15.40
CA ASP A 196 2.57 0.15 -16.22
C ASP A 196 2.17 1.37 -15.38
N SER A 197 2.80 2.51 -15.64
CA SER A 197 2.53 3.79 -14.94
C SER A 197 1.09 4.27 -15.13
N ASP A 198 0.43 3.87 -16.21
CA ASP A 198 -0.94 4.29 -16.55
C ASP A 198 -2.02 3.38 -15.94
N ALA A 199 -1.63 2.23 -15.37
CA ALA A 199 -2.55 1.24 -14.79
C ALA A 199 -3.52 1.84 -13.77
N MET A 200 -3.10 2.88 -13.04
CA MET A 200 -3.90 3.57 -12.02
C MET A 200 -4.59 4.85 -12.51
N GLY A 201 -4.62 5.11 -13.82
CA GLY A 201 -5.18 6.34 -14.40
C GLY A 201 -4.19 7.50 -14.40
N GLY A 202 -2.91 7.19 -14.59
CA GLY A 202 -1.79 8.12 -14.60
C GLY A 202 -1.16 8.34 -13.23
N ALA A 203 0.13 8.65 -13.23
CA ALA A 203 0.91 9.02 -12.05
C ALA A 203 1.28 10.51 -12.12
N ASP A 204 1.31 11.17 -10.96
CA ASP A 204 1.82 12.55 -10.87
C ASP A 204 3.36 12.56 -10.82
N ALA A 205 3.98 11.43 -10.43
CA ALA A 205 5.43 11.21 -10.45
C ALA A 205 5.73 9.75 -10.78
N VAL A 206 6.78 9.49 -11.55
CA VAL A 206 7.22 8.14 -11.95
C VAL A 206 8.70 8.00 -11.63
N PHE A 207 9.06 7.00 -10.84
CA PHE A 207 10.45 6.63 -10.56
C PHE A 207 10.74 5.25 -11.15
N ARG A 208 11.76 5.19 -12.01
CA ARG A 208 12.24 3.95 -12.59
C ARG A 208 13.29 3.31 -11.68
N ILE A 209 13.03 2.08 -11.27
CA ILE A 209 13.88 1.31 -10.36
C ILE A 209 14.49 0.14 -11.12
N ASP A 210 15.82 0.15 -11.26
CA ASP A 210 16.60 -0.94 -11.87
C ASP A 210 17.93 -1.10 -11.13
N GLY A 211 17.88 -1.63 -9.90
CA GLY A 211 19.01 -1.68 -8.98
C GLY A 211 19.44 -0.31 -8.43
N ARG A 212 19.08 0.75 -9.14
CA ARG A 212 19.21 2.18 -8.77
C ARG A 212 17.95 2.91 -9.17
N VAL A 213 17.74 4.09 -8.63
CA VAL A 213 16.70 5.00 -9.15
C VAL A 213 17.31 5.71 -10.36
N VAL A 214 16.72 5.51 -11.52
CA VAL A 214 17.31 5.94 -12.78
C VAL A 214 16.68 7.22 -13.30
N GLU A 215 15.41 7.53 -12.96
CA GLU A 215 14.74 8.69 -13.56
C GLU A 215 13.51 9.12 -12.77
N GLU A 216 13.29 10.42 -12.68
CA GLU A 216 12.06 11.07 -12.25
C GLU A 216 11.41 11.71 -13.48
N THR A 217 10.23 11.23 -13.88
CA THR A 217 9.43 11.88 -14.92
C THR A 217 8.20 12.51 -14.26
N HIS A 218 8.07 13.81 -14.34
CA HIS A 218 6.87 14.54 -13.92
C HIS A 218 5.97 14.72 -15.15
N SER A 219 4.73 14.31 -15.04
CA SER A 219 3.68 14.55 -16.05
C SER A 219 2.88 15.79 -15.69
#